data_19c1fafac086fd01233e867479888b50
#
_entry.id   19c1fafac086fd01233e867479888b50
#
_cell.length_a   1.000
_cell.length_b   1.000
_cell.length_c   1.000
_cell.angle_alpha   90.00
_cell.angle_beta   90.00
_cell.angle_gamma   90.00
#
_symmetry.space_group_name_H-M   'P 1'
#
loop_
_entity.id
_entity.type
_entity.pdbx_description
1 polymer ?
#
loop_
_entity_poly.entity_id
_entity_poly.type
_entity_poly.pdbx_seq_one_letter_code
_entity_poly.pdbx_strand_id
1 'polypeptide(L)'
;MDFNYDVIVVGAGHAGCEAACASANLGSKTLLITMDMNKIAQMSCNPAVGGIAKGQIVREIDALGGFMGIVTDETAIQFRMLNRSKGPAMWSPRSQSDRTKFIATWRSILENTENLYMWQDSVNQVLVKDGRVTGVVTDMNVTFTAKCVVLTTGTFMNGLMHIGRTRLQGGRISEPASYGITEQLVELGFTAGRMKTGTPVRIDGRSIHFEEATEQRGEDDFHKFSFLDFQPRPLKQRSCWTIYTNEQVHDILRAGLPDSPLYNGQIQSIGPRYCPSIETKIVTFPDKTEHQLFLEPEGETTQEYYLNGFSSSLPLDIQVKALQEIPALRDVRIYRPGYAIEYDYFDPTQLNHNLETKQISNLFFAGQINGTTGYEEAGGQGLVAGINAHINCHGGAPFTLGRDEAYIGVLIDDLVTKGVDEPYRMFTSRAEYRILLRQDDADMRLTERAYRLGLAKRERYDLLTEKRDSVDQLIRFAQNYSIKPAYINGGLEALGTAPLKQGVRLIDLILRPQLDMVKLSTLVPALKQEISVIKNRREEIVEAAEIKMKYQGYIDREKMIADKISRLEHIRIRGKFDYSQIHALSTEARQKLERIDPETIAQASRIPGISPSDINILLLLVGR
;
A
#
# COMPACT_ATOMS: atom_id res chain seq x y z
N MET A 1 -23.19 7.95 27.34
CA MET A 1 -22.61 7.42 26.09
C MET A 1 -23.41 8.03 24.94
N ASP A 2 -22.76 8.48 23.90
CA ASP A 2 -23.46 9.02 22.74
C ASP A 2 -23.58 7.93 21.68
N PHE A 3 -24.71 7.91 20.96
CA PHE A 3 -24.99 6.91 19.91
C PHE A 3 -25.06 7.56 18.52
N ASN A 4 -24.80 8.86 18.42
CA ASN A 4 -24.85 9.63 17.19
C ASN A 4 -23.48 10.18 16.81
N TYR A 5 -23.04 9.89 15.59
CA TYR A 5 -21.74 10.27 15.06
C TYR A 5 -21.88 10.93 13.67
N ASP A 6 -20.84 11.59 13.21
CA ASP A 6 -20.74 12.02 11.82
C ASP A 6 -20.33 10.84 10.94
N VAL A 7 -19.27 10.13 11.36
CA VAL A 7 -18.69 8.99 10.64
C VAL A 7 -18.60 7.77 11.55
N ILE A 8 -19.01 6.61 11.06
CA ILE A 8 -18.72 5.31 11.66
C ILE A 8 -17.77 4.55 10.73
N VAL A 9 -16.66 4.05 11.29
CA VAL A 9 -15.72 3.17 10.61
C VAL A 9 -15.83 1.78 11.21
N VAL A 10 -16.09 0.77 10.36
CA VAL A 10 -16.27 -0.63 10.77
C VAL A 10 -15.01 -1.42 10.44
N GLY A 11 -14.34 -1.93 11.47
CA GLY A 11 -13.07 -2.66 11.37
C GLY A 11 -11.86 -1.77 11.67
N ALA A 12 -10.98 -2.21 12.58
CA ALA A 12 -9.75 -1.51 12.94
C ALA A 12 -8.50 -2.18 12.34
N GLY A 13 -8.58 -2.63 11.08
CA GLY A 13 -7.42 -2.97 10.27
C GLY A 13 -6.70 -1.71 9.76
N HIS A 14 -5.69 -1.88 8.90
CA HIS A 14 -4.91 -0.74 8.36
C HIS A 14 -5.79 0.31 7.67
N ALA A 15 -6.81 -0.11 6.91
CA ALA A 15 -7.77 0.79 6.28
C ALA A 15 -8.61 1.55 7.32
N GLY A 16 -9.14 0.83 8.31
CA GLY A 16 -10.00 1.44 9.33
C GLY A 16 -9.26 2.43 10.24
N CYS A 17 -8.03 2.13 10.61
CA CYS A 17 -7.20 3.02 11.40
C CYS A 17 -6.93 4.34 10.66
N GLU A 18 -6.51 4.29 9.41
CA GLU A 18 -6.27 5.50 8.61
C GLU A 18 -7.57 6.26 8.32
N ALA A 19 -8.69 5.57 8.02
CA ALA A 19 -9.98 6.21 7.79
C ALA A 19 -10.51 6.93 9.03
N ALA A 20 -10.41 6.29 10.20
CA ALA A 20 -10.87 6.86 11.46
C ALA A 20 -10.05 8.08 11.88
N CYS A 21 -8.70 7.98 11.80
CA CYS A 21 -7.83 9.11 12.07
C CYS A 21 -8.06 10.27 11.08
N ALA A 22 -8.23 9.99 9.80
CA ALA A 22 -8.43 11.02 8.79
C ALA A 22 -9.73 11.81 9.06
N SER A 23 -10.86 11.12 9.22
CA SER A 23 -12.14 11.79 9.47
C SER A 23 -12.16 12.56 10.79
N ALA A 24 -11.59 11.99 11.87
CA ALA A 24 -11.52 12.63 13.17
C ALA A 24 -10.60 13.87 13.18
N ASN A 25 -9.42 13.77 12.58
CA ASN A 25 -8.46 14.88 12.48
C ASN A 25 -8.95 16.04 11.61
N LEU A 26 -9.89 15.77 10.68
CA LEU A 26 -10.60 16.81 9.93
C LEU A 26 -11.75 17.45 10.72
N GLY A 27 -12.11 16.90 11.89
CA GLY A 27 -13.11 17.47 12.79
C GLY A 27 -14.45 16.74 12.84
N SER A 28 -14.60 15.59 12.15
CA SER A 28 -15.81 14.76 12.27
C SER A 28 -15.80 13.97 13.57
N LYS A 29 -16.94 13.94 14.25
CA LYS A 29 -17.18 13.04 15.37
C LYS A 29 -17.23 11.60 14.85
N THR A 30 -16.17 10.83 15.07
CA THR A 30 -15.94 9.53 14.45
C THR A 30 -15.99 8.40 15.47
N LEU A 31 -16.70 7.31 15.15
CA LEU A 31 -16.71 6.07 15.91
C LEU A 31 -15.98 4.98 15.11
N LEU A 32 -14.99 4.35 15.71
CA LEU A 32 -14.33 3.15 15.18
C LEU A 32 -14.86 1.92 15.94
N ILE A 33 -15.48 0.99 15.21
CA ILE A 33 -16.01 -0.26 15.78
C ILE A 33 -15.08 -1.41 15.35
N THR A 34 -14.62 -2.21 16.32
CA THR A 34 -13.76 -3.37 16.05
C THR A 34 -14.09 -4.54 16.96
N MET A 35 -13.95 -5.75 16.45
CA MET A 35 -14.23 -6.98 17.19
C MET A 35 -13.27 -7.19 18.38
N ASP A 36 -12.00 -6.75 18.24
CA ASP A 36 -10.98 -6.90 19.28
C ASP A 36 -10.01 -5.70 19.27
N MET A 37 -10.07 -4.88 20.32
CA MET A 37 -9.19 -3.73 20.50
C MET A 37 -7.72 -4.11 20.73
N ASN A 38 -7.41 -5.37 21.03
CA ASN A 38 -6.03 -5.86 21.15
C ASN A 38 -5.42 -6.31 19.82
N LYS A 39 -6.19 -6.22 18.73
CA LYS A 39 -5.82 -6.65 17.38
C LYS A 39 -5.81 -5.51 16.36
N ILE A 40 -5.82 -4.27 16.83
CA ILE A 40 -5.82 -3.06 15.99
C ILE A 40 -4.62 -3.08 15.04
N ALA A 41 -4.87 -2.86 13.75
CA ALA A 41 -3.88 -2.86 12.68
C ALA A 41 -2.92 -4.08 12.70
N GLN A 42 -3.39 -5.23 13.19
CA GLN A 42 -2.56 -6.41 13.30
C GLN A 42 -2.04 -6.86 11.93
N MET A 43 -0.71 -7.03 11.85
CA MET A 43 -0.05 -7.61 10.68
C MET A 43 -0.33 -9.12 10.64
N SER A 44 -1.39 -9.52 9.94
CA SER A 44 -1.85 -10.92 9.87
C SER A 44 -1.01 -11.78 8.92
N CYS A 45 -0.31 -11.15 7.98
CA CYS A 45 0.65 -11.78 7.08
C CYS A 45 2.07 -11.51 7.58
N ASN A 46 3.00 -11.11 6.72
CA ASN A 46 4.38 -10.80 7.12
C ASN A 46 4.46 -9.54 8.03
N PRO A 47 5.43 -9.50 8.99
CA PRO A 47 5.59 -8.35 9.88
C PRO A 47 6.40 -7.22 9.22
N ALA A 48 6.01 -6.81 8.02
CA ALA A 48 6.73 -5.81 7.24
C ALA A 48 5.79 -4.83 6.56
N VAL A 49 6.24 -3.58 6.45
CA VAL A 49 5.58 -2.49 5.74
C VAL A 49 6.47 -1.98 4.62
N GLY A 50 5.87 -1.61 3.49
CA GLY A 50 6.58 -1.11 2.33
C GLY A 50 7.03 -2.21 1.36
N GLY A 51 8.09 -1.93 0.62
CA GLY A 51 8.53 -2.74 -0.51
C GLY A 51 8.12 -2.15 -1.84
N ILE A 52 8.34 -2.90 -2.93
CA ILE A 52 8.19 -2.42 -4.31
C ILE A 52 6.79 -1.84 -4.54
N ALA A 53 6.71 -0.59 -4.95
CA ALA A 53 5.52 0.27 -5.08
C ALA A 53 4.78 0.57 -3.76
N LYS A 54 4.87 -0.31 -2.77
CA LYS A 54 4.16 -0.18 -1.50
C LYS A 54 4.82 0.85 -0.58
N GLY A 55 6.16 0.92 -0.57
CA GLY A 55 6.87 1.96 0.15
C GLY A 55 6.49 3.36 -0.33
N GLN A 56 6.24 3.53 -1.62
CA GLN A 56 5.72 4.77 -2.19
C GLN A 56 4.34 5.12 -1.62
N ILE A 57 3.42 4.14 -1.53
CA ILE A 57 2.09 4.35 -0.94
C ILE A 57 2.20 4.80 0.53
N VAL A 58 3.09 4.20 1.32
CA VAL A 58 3.29 4.60 2.73
C VAL A 58 3.80 6.04 2.83
N ARG A 59 4.74 6.43 1.97
CA ARG A 59 5.22 7.82 1.89
C ARG A 59 4.10 8.79 1.48
N GLU A 60 3.20 8.38 0.59
CA GLU A 60 2.03 9.18 0.19
C GLU A 60 1.00 9.28 1.31
N ILE A 61 0.73 8.21 2.05
CA ILE A 61 -0.12 8.21 3.26
C ILE A 61 0.44 9.23 4.27
N ASP A 62 1.74 9.17 4.55
CA ASP A 62 2.40 10.10 5.47
C ASP A 62 2.34 11.54 4.97
N ALA A 63 2.63 11.78 3.69
CA ALA A 63 2.56 13.12 3.08
C ALA A 63 1.17 13.75 3.18
N LEU A 64 0.11 12.93 3.13
CA LEU A 64 -1.27 13.36 3.32
C LEU A 64 -1.67 13.55 4.78
N GLY A 65 -0.81 13.18 5.74
CA GLY A 65 -1.09 13.31 7.17
C GLY A 65 -1.61 12.04 7.84
N GLY A 66 -1.49 10.87 7.19
CA GLY A 66 -1.75 9.56 7.78
C GLY A 66 -0.63 9.10 8.73
N PHE A 67 -0.81 7.96 9.35
CA PHE A 67 0.02 7.50 10.47
C PHE A 67 0.82 6.23 10.21
N MET A 68 0.53 5.47 9.16
CA MET A 68 1.21 4.19 8.87
C MET A 68 2.74 4.36 8.78
N GLY A 69 3.22 5.45 8.19
CA GLY A 69 4.65 5.76 8.11
C GLY A 69 5.27 5.97 9.48
N ILE A 70 4.63 6.78 10.33
CA ILE A 70 5.07 7.06 11.71
C ILE A 70 5.12 5.78 12.55
N VAL A 71 4.03 4.99 12.52
CA VAL A 71 3.97 3.72 13.27
C VAL A 71 5.04 2.74 12.82
N THR A 72 5.30 2.70 11.51
CA THR A 72 6.35 1.85 10.93
C THR A 72 7.73 2.28 11.43
N ASP A 73 8.03 3.58 11.42
CA ASP A 73 9.31 4.12 11.88
C ASP A 73 9.53 3.84 13.39
N GLU A 74 8.48 4.02 14.22
CA GLU A 74 8.54 3.77 15.68
C GLU A 74 8.71 2.28 16.04
N THR A 75 8.40 1.38 15.12
CA THR A 75 8.38 -0.07 15.40
C THR A 75 9.36 -0.86 14.54
N ALA A 76 10.22 -0.17 13.78
CA ALA A 76 11.18 -0.77 12.86
C ALA A 76 12.27 -1.58 13.59
N ILE A 77 12.39 -2.86 13.24
CA ILE A 77 13.47 -3.75 13.68
C ILE A 77 14.45 -4.10 12.56
N GLN A 78 14.16 -3.69 11.34
CA GLN A 78 15.05 -3.73 10.18
C GLN A 78 14.55 -2.77 9.11
N PHE A 79 15.47 -2.10 8.41
CA PHE A 79 15.15 -1.25 7.26
C PHE A 79 15.99 -1.63 6.05
N ARG A 80 15.40 -1.54 4.85
CA ARG A 80 16.10 -1.67 3.57
C ARG A 80 15.45 -0.78 2.50
N MET A 81 16.28 -0.11 1.70
CA MET A 81 15.84 0.57 0.48
C MET A 81 15.97 -0.39 -0.71
N LEU A 82 14.85 -0.95 -1.16
CA LEU A 82 14.84 -1.89 -2.28
C LEU A 82 15.05 -1.17 -3.62
N ASN A 83 15.62 -1.88 -4.59
CA ASN A 83 15.87 -1.40 -5.97
C ASN A 83 16.79 -0.18 -6.08
N ARG A 84 17.71 0.06 -5.15
CA ARG A 84 18.67 1.18 -5.25
C ARG A 84 19.41 1.20 -6.59
N SER A 85 19.79 0.05 -7.15
CA SER A 85 20.48 -0.06 -8.44
C SER A 85 19.62 0.29 -9.65
N LYS A 86 18.29 0.38 -9.50
CA LYS A 86 17.36 0.66 -10.61
C LYS A 86 16.97 2.14 -10.74
N GLY A 87 17.54 3.00 -9.90
CA GLY A 87 17.29 4.43 -9.88
C GLY A 87 16.06 4.87 -9.07
N PRO A 88 15.95 6.21 -8.81
CA PRO A 88 15.01 6.78 -7.84
C PRO A 88 13.54 6.50 -8.10
N ALA A 89 13.14 6.34 -9.36
CA ALA A 89 11.77 5.97 -9.74
C ALA A 89 11.34 4.59 -9.22
N MET A 90 12.32 3.73 -8.88
CA MET A 90 12.10 2.36 -8.42
C MET A 90 12.49 2.15 -6.95
N TRP A 91 13.11 3.13 -6.31
CA TRP A 91 13.48 3.04 -4.89
C TRP A 91 12.23 2.86 -4.03
N SER A 92 12.27 1.85 -3.20
CA SER A 92 11.10 1.42 -2.44
C SER A 92 11.52 1.07 -1.01
N PRO A 93 11.23 1.91 -0.02
CA PRO A 93 11.56 1.64 1.36
C PRO A 93 10.75 0.45 1.88
N ARG A 94 11.39 -0.41 2.67
CA ARG A 94 10.79 -1.55 3.35
C ARG A 94 11.33 -1.68 4.77
N SER A 95 10.45 -1.84 5.73
CA SER A 95 10.79 -2.07 7.13
C SER A 95 10.16 -3.36 7.63
N GLN A 96 10.94 -4.15 8.40
CA GLN A 96 10.38 -5.15 9.30
C GLN A 96 9.98 -4.44 10.59
N SER A 97 8.80 -4.74 11.12
CA SER A 97 8.28 -4.11 12.33
C SER A 97 8.10 -5.12 13.46
N ASP A 98 8.27 -4.68 14.69
CA ASP A 98 7.78 -5.42 15.86
C ASP A 98 6.26 -5.41 15.85
N ARG A 99 5.66 -6.55 15.57
CA ARG A 99 4.21 -6.72 15.41
C ARG A 99 3.41 -6.30 16.66
N THR A 100 3.91 -6.61 17.84
CA THR A 100 3.22 -6.26 19.10
C THR A 100 3.28 -4.76 19.36
N LYS A 101 4.45 -4.15 19.14
CA LYS A 101 4.62 -2.70 19.28
C LYS A 101 3.82 -1.95 18.23
N PHE A 102 3.72 -2.47 17.00
CA PHE A 102 2.92 -1.89 15.93
C PHE A 102 1.44 -1.77 16.33
N ILE A 103 0.87 -2.83 16.91
CA ILE A 103 -0.50 -2.82 17.46
C ILE A 103 -0.62 -1.77 18.59
N ALA A 104 0.32 -1.78 19.53
CA ALA A 104 0.28 -0.88 20.70
C ALA A 104 0.43 0.59 20.28
N THR A 105 1.30 0.89 19.32
CA THR A 105 1.51 2.25 18.79
C THR A 105 0.27 2.75 18.07
N TRP A 106 -0.35 1.94 17.19
CA TRP A 106 -1.61 2.30 16.55
C TRP A 106 -2.72 2.54 17.56
N ARG A 107 -2.87 1.65 18.53
CA ARG A 107 -3.88 1.82 19.59
C ARG A 107 -3.69 3.13 20.36
N SER A 108 -2.45 3.45 20.73
CA SER A 108 -2.13 4.71 21.38
C SER A 108 -2.49 5.93 20.53
N ILE A 109 -2.24 5.90 19.22
CA ILE A 109 -2.62 6.97 18.30
C ILE A 109 -4.13 7.15 18.28
N LEU A 110 -4.88 6.05 18.10
CA LEU A 110 -6.35 6.11 18.05
C LEU A 110 -6.96 6.63 19.34
N GLU A 111 -6.49 6.17 20.50
CA GLU A 111 -6.97 6.60 21.82
C GLU A 111 -6.67 8.07 22.12
N ASN A 112 -5.62 8.64 21.52
CA ASN A 112 -5.22 10.04 21.69
C ASN A 112 -5.63 10.96 20.53
N THR A 113 -6.36 10.45 19.54
CA THR A 113 -6.89 11.26 18.44
C THR A 113 -8.17 11.98 18.89
N GLU A 114 -8.18 13.31 18.82
CA GLU A 114 -9.35 14.11 19.13
C GLU A 114 -10.53 13.77 18.23
N ASN A 115 -11.77 13.82 18.72
CA ASN A 115 -13.00 13.46 18.03
C ASN A 115 -13.13 11.98 17.62
N LEU A 116 -12.19 11.11 18.01
CA LEU A 116 -12.23 9.67 17.75
C LEU A 116 -12.68 8.89 18.98
N TYR A 117 -13.69 8.08 18.80
CA TYR A 117 -14.27 7.19 19.81
C TYR A 117 -14.14 5.73 19.33
N MET A 118 -13.99 4.79 20.25
CA MET A 118 -13.87 3.38 19.92
C MET A 118 -14.94 2.55 20.64
N TRP A 119 -15.40 1.49 19.96
CA TRP A 119 -16.34 0.52 20.50
C TRP A 119 -15.91 -0.90 20.11
N GLN A 120 -15.86 -1.80 21.08
CA GLN A 120 -15.52 -3.19 20.83
C GLN A 120 -16.77 -4.03 20.65
N ASP A 121 -17.05 -4.38 19.40
CA ASP A 121 -18.15 -5.24 18.97
C ASP A 121 -17.98 -5.62 17.49
N SER A 122 -18.81 -6.54 17.00
CA SER A 122 -18.95 -6.85 15.58
C SER A 122 -20.18 -6.18 15.01
N VAL A 123 -20.07 -5.60 13.82
CA VAL A 123 -21.22 -5.05 13.09
C VAL A 123 -21.80 -6.12 12.18
N ASN A 124 -23.10 -6.33 12.27
CA ASN A 124 -23.83 -7.32 11.47
C ASN A 124 -24.84 -6.71 10.49
N GLN A 125 -25.17 -5.42 10.64
CA GLN A 125 -26.12 -4.74 9.77
C GLN A 125 -25.74 -3.28 9.51
N VAL A 126 -25.95 -2.82 8.28
CA VAL A 126 -25.88 -1.41 7.87
C VAL A 126 -27.30 -0.87 7.77
N LEU A 127 -27.59 0.25 8.42
CA LEU A 127 -28.91 0.90 8.34
C LEU A 127 -28.97 1.79 7.09
N VAL A 128 -29.97 1.54 6.24
CA VAL A 128 -30.18 2.29 5.01
C VAL A 128 -31.62 2.82 4.98
N LYS A 129 -31.75 4.10 4.67
CA LYS A 129 -33.06 4.76 4.48
C LYS A 129 -33.01 5.65 3.24
N ASP A 130 -33.98 5.52 2.35
CA ASP A 130 -34.11 6.33 1.14
C ASP A 130 -32.83 6.38 0.29
N GLY A 131 -32.15 5.22 0.11
CA GLY A 131 -30.90 5.10 -0.66
C GLY A 131 -29.66 5.71 0.02
N ARG A 132 -29.73 6.02 1.31
CA ARG A 132 -28.64 6.61 2.10
C ARG A 132 -28.36 5.78 3.35
N VAL A 133 -27.09 5.63 3.70
CA VAL A 133 -26.71 5.01 4.97
C VAL A 133 -27.07 5.96 6.14
N THR A 134 -27.55 5.38 7.25
CA THR A 134 -27.95 6.13 8.46
C THR A 134 -27.31 5.60 9.74
N GLY A 135 -26.58 4.50 9.68
CA GLY A 135 -25.92 3.92 10.84
C GLY A 135 -25.62 2.43 10.70
N VAL A 136 -25.37 1.78 11.81
CA VAL A 136 -25.07 0.34 11.90
C VAL A 136 -25.73 -0.29 13.12
N VAL A 137 -25.90 -1.61 13.09
CA VAL A 137 -26.28 -2.45 14.24
C VAL A 137 -25.17 -3.45 14.52
N THR A 138 -24.90 -3.67 15.80
CA THR A 138 -23.85 -4.61 16.25
C THR A 138 -24.43 -5.94 16.72
N ASP A 139 -23.58 -6.94 16.94
CA ASP A 139 -23.96 -8.25 17.45
C ASP A 139 -24.58 -8.18 18.88
N MET A 140 -24.16 -7.21 19.69
CA MET A 140 -24.79 -6.91 20.98
C MET A 140 -26.13 -6.18 20.84
N ASN A 141 -26.68 -6.06 19.61
CA ASN A 141 -27.92 -5.35 19.30
C ASN A 141 -27.89 -3.85 19.69
N VAL A 142 -26.70 -3.24 19.60
CA VAL A 142 -26.54 -1.80 19.80
C VAL A 142 -26.64 -1.10 18.46
N THR A 143 -27.49 -0.07 18.40
CA THR A 143 -27.66 0.77 17.20
C THR A 143 -26.86 2.06 17.35
N PHE A 144 -25.98 2.33 16.40
CA PHE A 144 -25.27 3.60 16.25
C PHE A 144 -25.73 4.29 14.98
N THR A 145 -26.07 5.58 15.06
CA THR A 145 -26.43 6.38 13.89
C THR A 145 -25.28 7.23 13.41
N ALA A 146 -25.19 7.43 12.11
CA ALA A 146 -24.16 8.28 11.49
C ALA A 146 -24.62 8.84 10.15
N LYS A 147 -24.01 9.95 9.74
CA LYS A 147 -24.18 10.52 8.40
C LYS A 147 -23.47 9.71 7.33
N CYS A 148 -22.29 9.14 7.66
CA CYS A 148 -21.48 8.32 6.77
C CYS A 148 -21.00 7.05 7.48
N VAL A 149 -20.84 5.96 6.70
CA VAL A 149 -20.26 4.69 7.17
C VAL A 149 -19.15 4.25 6.21
N VAL A 150 -18.01 3.85 6.78
CA VAL A 150 -16.86 3.27 6.05
C VAL A 150 -16.70 1.81 6.45
N LEU A 151 -16.88 0.88 5.52
CA LEU A 151 -16.66 -0.55 5.75
C LEU A 151 -15.22 -0.94 5.39
N THR A 152 -14.52 -1.54 6.35
CA THR A 152 -13.12 -1.98 6.21
C THR A 152 -12.94 -3.40 6.78
N THR A 153 -13.75 -4.33 6.33
CA THR A 153 -14.02 -5.64 6.93
C THR A 153 -12.91 -6.69 6.79
N GLY A 154 -11.86 -6.41 6.03
CA GLY A 154 -10.70 -7.31 5.88
C GLY A 154 -11.08 -8.70 5.34
N THR A 155 -10.63 -9.76 6.03
CA THR A 155 -10.90 -11.16 5.68
C THR A 155 -12.03 -11.78 6.51
N PHE A 156 -12.85 -10.95 7.18
CA PHE A 156 -13.80 -11.43 8.18
C PHE A 156 -15.19 -11.75 7.65
N MET A 157 -15.66 -11.09 6.59
CA MET A 157 -16.98 -11.35 6.01
C MET A 157 -17.06 -12.78 5.46
N ASN A 158 -17.90 -13.61 6.09
CA ASN A 158 -18.05 -15.03 5.79
C ASN A 158 -16.71 -15.77 5.73
N GLY A 159 -15.76 -15.38 6.60
CA GLY A 159 -14.40 -15.89 6.64
C GLY A 159 -14.36 -17.39 6.92
N LEU A 160 -13.63 -18.14 6.09
CA LEU A 160 -13.50 -19.60 6.18
C LEU A 160 -12.05 -20.01 5.95
N MET A 161 -11.42 -20.55 7.01
CA MET A 161 -10.04 -21.05 6.96
C MET A 161 -10.00 -22.53 6.58
N HIS A 162 -8.94 -22.90 5.83
CA HIS A 162 -8.71 -24.27 5.37
C HIS A 162 -7.30 -24.73 5.76
N ILE A 163 -7.21 -25.90 6.39
CA ILE A 163 -5.97 -26.63 6.69
C ILE A 163 -6.20 -28.09 6.29
N GLY A 164 -5.66 -28.51 5.17
CA GLY A 164 -6.03 -29.76 4.54
C GLY A 164 -7.54 -29.83 4.33
N ARG A 165 -8.15 -30.92 4.78
CA ARG A 165 -9.62 -31.12 4.70
C ARG A 165 -10.41 -30.40 5.79
N THR A 166 -9.73 -29.85 6.81
CA THR A 166 -10.38 -29.16 7.94
C THR A 166 -10.82 -27.76 7.51
N ARG A 167 -12.05 -27.40 7.87
CA ARG A 167 -12.64 -26.08 7.67
C ARG A 167 -12.95 -25.45 9.01
N LEU A 168 -12.51 -24.21 9.21
CA LEU A 168 -12.73 -23.45 10.44
C LEU A 168 -13.34 -22.10 10.08
N GLN A 169 -14.49 -21.78 10.64
CA GLN A 169 -15.07 -20.44 10.52
C GLN A 169 -14.20 -19.43 11.26
N GLY A 170 -13.85 -18.32 10.62
CA GLY A 170 -13.03 -17.28 11.20
C GLY A 170 -12.37 -16.40 10.13
N GLY A 171 -12.10 -15.17 10.47
CA GLY A 171 -11.36 -14.24 9.61
C GLY A 171 -9.84 -14.41 9.71
N ARG A 172 -9.36 -14.85 10.86
CA ARG A 172 -7.97 -15.27 11.18
C ARG A 172 -8.01 -16.38 12.23
N ILE A 173 -6.86 -17.04 12.42
CA ILE A 173 -6.78 -18.10 13.43
C ILE A 173 -7.17 -17.56 14.83
N SER A 174 -8.09 -18.26 15.49
CA SER A 174 -8.66 -17.88 16.80
C SER A 174 -9.45 -16.54 16.80
N GLU A 175 -9.90 -16.05 15.65
CA GLU A 175 -10.75 -14.87 15.54
C GLU A 175 -12.01 -15.22 14.74
N PRO A 176 -13.22 -14.88 15.25
CA PRO A 176 -14.49 -15.26 14.61
C PRO A 176 -14.65 -14.59 13.24
N ALA A 177 -15.49 -15.16 12.38
CA ALA A 177 -15.96 -14.51 11.17
C ALA A 177 -17.09 -13.52 11.47
N SER A 178 -17.34 -12.58 10.57
CA SER A 178 -18.47 -11.65 10.59
C SER A 178 -19.51 -12.10 9.58
N TYR A 179 -20.78 -12.05 9.96
CA TYR A 179 -21.93 -12.50 9.16
C TYR A 179 -22.97 -11.38 9.04
N GLY A 180 -23.84 -11.47 8.04
CA GLY A 180 -25.00 -10.60 7.84
C GLY A 180 -24.76 -9.43 6.87
N ILE A 181 -23.60 -8.81 6.88
CA ILE A 181 -23.30 -7.65 6.01
C ILE A 181 -23.31 -8.04 4.53
N THR A 182 -22.68 -9.15 4.15
CA THR A 182 -22.61 -9.57 2.74
C THR A 182 -24.01 -9.84 2.20
N GLU A 183 -24.80 -10.62 2.91
CA GLU A 183 -26.17 -10.99 2.52
C GLU A 183 -27.03 -9.76 2.35
N GLN A 184 -27.00 -8.85 3.32
CA GLN A 184 -27.75 -7.59 3.25
C GLN A 184 -27.32 -6.72 2.07
N LEU A 185 -26.02 -6.56 1.82
CA LEU A 185 -25.55 -5.71 0.71
C LEU A 185 -25.91 -6.34 -0.65
N VAL A 186 -25.89 -7.68 -0.77
CA VAL A 186 -26.36 -8.38 -1.97
C VAL A 186 -27.85 -8.14 -2.20
N GLU A 187 -28.68 -8.20 -1.15
CA GLU A 187 -30.11 -7.87 -1.23
C GLU A 187 -30.34 -6.41 -1.64
N LEU A 188 -29.44 -5.50 -1.28
CA LEU A 188 -29.45 -4.10 -1.69
C LEU A 188 -28.86 -3.86 -3.10
N GLY A 189 -28.53 -4.93 -3.83
CA GLY A 189 -28.12 -4.88 -5.23
C GLY A 189 -26.60 -4.82 -5.48
N PHE A 190 -25.78 -5.03 -4.45
CA PHE A 190 -24.33 -5.12 -4.65
C PHE A 190 -23.90 -6.48 -5.21
N THR A 191 -22.93 -6.46 -6.09
CA THR A 191 -22.26 -7.68 -6.60
C THR A 191 -21.10 -8.05 -5.67
N ALA A 192 -21.23 -9.20 -5.01
CA ALA A 192 -20.20 -9.79 -4.18
C ALA A 192 -19.51 -10.94 -4.89
N GLY A 193 -18.32 -11.26 -4.46
CA GLY A 193 -17.55 -12.45 -4.86
C GLY A 193 -16.72 -12.97 -3.69
N ARG A 194 -16.02 -14.09 -3.91
CA ARG A 194 -15.11 -14.65 -2.92
C ARG A 194 -13.68 -14.63 -3.43
N MET A 195 -12.77 -14.22 -2.54
CA MET A 195 -11.34 -14.27 -2.76
C MET A 195 -10.66 -15.17 -1.73
N LYS A 196 -9.46 -15.62 -2.09
CA LYS A 196 -8.63 -16.45 -1.24
C LYS A 196 -7.29 -15.78 -1.03
N THR A 197 -6.79 -15.81 0.20
CA THR A 197 -5.39 -15.56 0.52
C THR A 197 -4.86 -16.66 1.43
N GLY A 198 -3.62 -16.57 1.88
CA GLY A 198 -3.03 -17.57 2.76
C GLY A 198 -1.90 -16.98 3.59
N THR A 199 -1.51 -17.74 4.59
CA THR A 199 -0.39 -17.40 5.48
C THR A 199 0.47 -18.67 5.71
N PRO A 200 1.79 -18.54 5.88
CA PRO A 200 2.66 -19.65 6.23
C PRO A 200 2.62 -19.95 7.72
N VAL A 201 3.32 -21.03 8.09
CA VAL A 201 3.59 -21.39 9.48
C VAL A 201 4.29 -20.27 10.24
N ARG A 202 4.12 -20.28 11.57
CA ARG A 202 4.96 -19.50 12.49
C ARG A 202 5.89 -20.46 13.23
N ILE A 203 7.18 -20.19 13.17
CA ILE A 203 8.26 -21.07 13.65
C ILE A 203 8.78 -20.55 14.98
N ASP A 204 9.08 -21.48 15.90
CA ASP A 204 9.84 -21.21 17.11
C ASP A 204 11.33 -21.05 16.74
N GLY A 205 11.86 -19.86 16.85
CA GLY A 205 13.24 -19.52 16.51
C GLY A 205 14.30 -20.30 17.27
N ARG A 206 13.95 -20.88 18.43
CA ARG A 206 14.84 -21.76 19.22
C ARG A 206 15.08 -23.11 18.53
N SER A 207 14.27 -23.46 17.54
CA SER A 207 14.39 -24.69 16.75
C SER A 207 14.98 -24.46 15.36
N ILE A 208 15.46 -23.27 15.07
CA ILE A 208 16.09 -22.93 13.79
C ILE A 208 17.60 -23.07 13.90
N HIS A 209 18.20 -23.79 12.96
CA HIS A 209 19.64 -23.91 12.78
C HIS A 209 20.14 -22.77 11.88
N PHE A 210 20.40 -21.60 12.47
CA PHE A 210 20.81 -20.40 11.74
C PHE A 210 22.16 -20.54 11.02
N GLU A 211 23.00 -21.47 11.43
CA GLU A 211 24.25 -21.84 10.76
C GLU A 211 24.04 -22.40 9.35
N GLU A 212 22.85 -22.92 9.07
CA GLU A 212 22.43 -23.45 7.77
C GLU A 212 21.63 -22.40 6.93
N ALA A 213 21.58 -21.16 7.39
CA ALA A 213 20.83 -20.08 6.74
C ALA A 213 21.74 -18.90 6.39
N THR A 214 21.39 -18.14 5.37
CA THR A 214 22.13 -16.93 4.97
C THR A 214 21.52 -15.70 5.62
N GLU A 215 22.32 -15.00 6.43
CA GLU A 215 21.89 -13.77 7.10
C GLU A 215 21.62 -12.63 6.13
N GLN A 216 20.51 -11.94 6.32
CA GLN A 216 20.08 -10.76 5.58
C GLN A 216 19.96 -9.59 6.57
N ARG A 217 21.02 -8.81 6.72
CA ARG A 217 21.04 -7.63 7.60
C ARG A 217 20.25 -6.48 7.00
N GLY A 218 19.77 -5.60 7.87
CA GLY A 218 19.26 -4.29 7.47
C GLY A 218 20.37 -3.37 6.97
N GLU A 219 19.98 -2.21 6.48
CA GLU A 219 20.90 -1.13 6.12
C GLU A 219 21.18 -0.26 7.36
N ASP A 220 22.43 0.21 7.49
CA ASP A 220 22.83 1.06 8.63
C ASP A 220 22.29 2.49 8.48
N ASP A 221 22.09 2.96 7.23
CA ASP A 221 21.47 4.24 6.91
C ASP A 221 19.93 4.09 6.95
N PHE A 222 19.33 4.39 8.08
CA PHE A 222 17.89 4.31 8.27
C PHE A 222 17.18 5.51 7.65
N HIS A 223 16.48 5.28 6.53
CA HIS A 223 15.60 6.26 5.92
C HIS A 223 14.17 6.06 6.45
N LYS A 224 13.64 7.03 7.19
CA LYS A 224 12.28 7.00 7.70
C LYS A 224 11.24 7.02 6.58
N PHE A 225 10.07 6.44 6.86
CA PHE A 225 8.88 6.65 6.01
C PHE A 225 8.27 8.03 6.23
N SER A 226 8.24 8.52 7.46
CA SER A 226 7.64 9.81 7.76
C SER A 226 8.51 10.99 7.32
N PHE A 227 7.85 12.01 6.77
CA PHE A 227 8.45 13.32 6.46
C PHE A 227 8.58 14.24 7.68
N LEU A 228 8.01 13.86 8.84
CA LEU A 228 8.19 14.62 10.08
C LEU A 228 9.62 14.51 10.58
N ASP A 229 10.11 15.58 11.18
CA ASP A 229 11.45 15.62 11.77
C ASP A 229 11.42 15.12 13.22
N PHE A 230 11.34 13.80 13.39
CA PHE A 230 11.45 13.12 14.67
C PHE A 230 12.47 12.00 14.60
N GLN A 231 13.04 11.63 15.75
CA GLN A 231 13.91 10.47 15.84
C GLN A 231 13.09 9.30 16.42
N PRO A 232 12.88 8.23 15.63
CA PRO A 232 12.19 7.05 16.13
C PRO A 232 12.93 6.46 17.33
N ARG A 233 12.19 5.87 18.26
CA ARG A 233 12.79 5.14 19.37
C ARG A 233 13.62 3.97 18.81
N PRO A 234 14.94 3.89 19.10
CA PRO A 234 15.75 2.83 18.57
C PRO A 234 15.33 1.48 19.18
N LEU A 235 14.96 0.53 18.34
CA LEU A 235 14.73 -0.87 18.71
C LEU A 235 15.96 -1.70 18.36
N LYS A 236 16.12 -2.84 19.04
CA LYS A 236 17.17 -3.81 18.67
C LYS A 236 16.92 -4.31 17.26
N GLN A 237 17.87 -4.05 16.37
CA GLN A 237 17.78 -4.50 14.99
C GLN A 237 17.90 -6.02 14.90
N ARG A 238 17.13 -6.63 14.01
CA ARG A 238 17.05 -8.07 13.78
C ARG A 238 17.27 -8.38 12.32
N SER A 239 18.03 -9.41 12.05
CA SER A 239 18.24 -9.91 10.68
C SER A 239 17.08 -10.81 10.23
N CYS A 240 16.75 -10.75 8.95
CA CYS A 240 16.05 -11.84 8.27
C CYS A 240 17.08 -12.89 7.79
N TRP A 241 16.60 -14.08 7.45
CA TRP A 241 17.48 -15.16 7.01
C TRP A 241 16.89 -15.83 5.77
N THR A 242 17.75 -16.15 4.82
CA THR A 242 17.36 -16.85 3.59
C THR A 242 17.66 -18.33 3.74
N ILE A 243 16.68 -19.15 3.39
CA ILE A 243 16.77 -20.61 3.26
C ILE A 243 16.10 -21.05 1.96
N TYR A 244 16.26 -22.32 1.59
CA TYR A 244 15.71 -22.86 0.35
C TYR A 244 14.99 -24.18 0.59
N THR A 245 13.95 -24.46 -0.17
CA THR A 245 13.40 -25.81 -0.31
C THR A 245 14.37 -26.68 -1.13
N ASN A 246 14.12 -27.96 -1.17
CA ASN A 246 14.84 -28.94 -1.97
C ASN A 246 13.87 -29.94 -2.61
N GLU A 247 14.37 -30.91 -3.38
CA GLU A 247 13.52 -31.90 -4.06
C GLU A 247 12.72 -32.79 -3.10
N GLN A 248 13.31 -33.17 -1.93
CA GLN A 248 12.61 -33.97 -0.90
C GLN A 248 11.40 -33.18 -0.35
N VAL A 249 11.57 -31.90 -0.07
CA VAL A 249 10.47 -31.01 0.30
C VAL A 249 9.37 -31.04 -0.77
N HIS A 250 9.76 -30.90 -2.06
CA HIS A 250 8.80 -30.88 -3.15
C HIS A 250 8.06 -32.20 -3.32
N ASP A 251 8.71 -33.34 -3.11
CA ASP A 251 8.08 -34.66 -3.20
C ASP A 251 7.04 -34.85 -2.09
N ILE A 252 7.34 -34.46 -0.86
CA ILE A 252 6.40 -34.51 0.25
C ILE A 252 5.18 -33.62 -0.03
N LEU A 253 5.42 -32.40 -0.52
CA LEU A 253 4.34 -31.47 -0.87
C LEU A 253 3.47 -32.01 -2.02
N ARG A 254 4.08 -32.61 -3.07
CA ARG A 254 3.36 -33.24 -4.19
C ARG A 254 2.48 -34.40 -3.71
N ALA A 255 3.00 -35.24 -2.81
CA ALA A 255 2.23 -36.34 -2.22
C ALA A 255 1.03 -35.84 -1.41
N GLY A 256 1.10 -34.65 -0.84
CA GLY A 256 0.01 -34.00 -0.08
C GLY A 256 -1.06 -33.31 -0.93
N LEU A 257 -0.84 -33.10 -2.25
CA LEU A 257 -1.77 -32.35 -3.11
C LEU A 257 -3.21 -32.88 -3.11
N PRO A 258 -3.48 -34.20 -3.07
CA PRO A 258 -4.86 -34.71 -2.99
C PRO A 258 -5.65 -34.24 -1.75
N ASP A 259 -4.96 -33.84 -0.70
CA ASP A 259 -5.55 -33.29 0.53
C ASP A 259 -5.45 -31.76 0.61
N SER A 260 -4.89 -31.11 -0.42
CA SER A 260 -4.86 -29.65 -0.51
C SER A 260 -6.24 -29.11 -0.87
N PRO A 261 -6.80 -28.17 -0.11
CA PRO A 261 -8.09 -27.55 -0.42
C PRO A 261 -8.08 -26.78 -1.77
N LEU A 262 -6.90 -26.40 -2.27
CA LEU A 262 -6.71 -25.77 -3.59
C LEU A 262 -6.87 -26.75 -4.75
N TYR A 263 -6.58 -28.03 -4.54
CA TYR A 263 -6.55 -29.06 -5.59
C TYR A 263 -7.62 -30.14 -5.43
N ASN A 264 -8.27 -30.24 -4.27
CA ASN A 264 -9.35 -31.20 -4.02
C ASN A 264 -10.76 -30.61 -4.28
N GLY A 265 -10.86 -29.38 -4.79
CA GLY A 265 -12.13 -28.72 -5.13
C GLY A 265 -12.83 -28.02 -3.96
N GLN A 266 -12.25 -27.99 -2.76
CA GLN A 266 -12.83 -27.28 -1.61
C GLN A 266 -12.81 -25.75 -1.80
N ILE A 267 -11.70 -25.20 -2.33
CA ILE A 267 -11.53 -23.78 -2.65
C ILE A 267 -11.73 -23.62 -4.15
N GLN A 268 -12.73 -22.82 -4.51
CA GLN A 268 -13.02 -22.46 -5.90
C GLN A 268 -12.68 -20.99 -6.20
N SER A 269 -12.43 -20.20 -5.15
CA SER A 269 -12.07 -18.79 -5.26
C SER A 269 -10.63 -18.60 -5.75
N ILE A 270 -10.40 -17.46 -6.43
CA ILE A 270 -9.09 -17.13 -7.01
C ILE A 270 -8.17 -16.56 -5.92
N GLY A 271 -6.94 -17.09 -5.87
CA GLY A 271 -5.90 -16.61 -4.98
C GLY A 271 -4.95 -15.61 -5.64
N PRO A 272 -4.10 -14.92 -4.84
CA PRO A 272 -3.19 -13.89 -5.34
C PRO A 272 -2.08 -14.51 -6.23
N ARG A 273 -1.95 -14.00 -7.44
CA ARG A 273 -0.95 -14.42 -8.44
C ARG A 273 0.49 -14.23 -7.97
N TYR A 274 0.74 -13.15 -7.22
CA TYR A 274 2.08 -12.72 -6.83
C TYR A 274 2.53 -13.17 -5.43
N CYS A 275 1.67 -13.89 -4.71
CA CYS A 275 2.02 -14.57 -3.47
C CYS A 275 1.39 -15.98 -3.48
N PRO A 276 1.78 -16.84 -4.44
CA PRO A 276 1.23 -18.18 -4.55
C PRO A 276 1.64 -19.00 -3.33
N SER A 277 0.79 -19.94 -2.93
CA SER A 277 1.16 -20.93 -1.95
C SER A 277 2.33 -21.79 -2.45
N ILE A 278 3.01 -22.47 -1.55
CA ILE A 278 4.11 -23.35 -1.93
C ILE A 278 3.61 -24.49 -2.84
N GLU A 279 2.40 -25.01 -2.60
CA GLU A 279 1.75 -25.99 -3.47
C GLU A 279 1.60 -25.47 -4.90
N THR A 280 1.16 -24.23 -5.04
CA THR A 280 1.01 -23.62 -6.37
C THR A 280 2.36 -23.43 -7.06
N LYS A 281 3.41 -23.09 -6.30
CA LYS A 281 4.78 -22.93 -6.86
C LYS A 281 5.29 -24.25 -7.45
N ILE A 282 5.18 -25.36 -6.71
CA ILE A 282 5.69 -26.67 -7.16
C ILE A 282 4.88 -27.24 -8.32
N VAL A 283 3.58 -26.91 -8.45
CA VAL A 283 2.74 -27.31 -9.58
C VAL A 283 3.04 -26.44 -10.81
N THR A 284 3.19 -25.14 -10.63
CA THR A 284 3.41 -24.18 -11.73
C THR A 284 4.84 -24.27 -12.30
N PHE A 285 5.81 -24.58 -11.43
CA PHE A 285 7.24 -24.65 -11.79
C PHE A 285 7.83 -26.01 -11.41
N PRO A 286 7.37 -27.10 -12.04
CA PRO A 286 7.75 -28.48 -11.68
C PRO A 286 9.25 -28.77 -11.83
N ASP A 287 9.93 -28.08 -12.76
CA ASP A 287 11.36 -28.27 -13.07
C ASP A 287 12.29 -27.52 -12.11
N LYS A 288 11.75 -26.70 -11.22
CA LYS A 288 12.57 -26.02 -10.20
C LYS A 288 12.88 -26.98 -9.06
N THR A 289 14.17 -27.12 -8.77
CA THR A 289 14.67 -27.96 -7.67
C THR A 289 14.62 -27.29 -6.32
N GLU A 290 14.51 -25.94 -6.28
CA GLU A 290 14.46 -25.15 -5.05
C GLU A 290 13.60 -23.89 -5.20
N HIS A 291 13.04 -23.45 -4.08
CA HIS A 291 12.38 -22.15 -3.92
C HIS A 291 12.96 -21.41 -2.73
N GLN A 292 13.27 -20.14 -2.93
CA GLN A 292 13.76 -19.26 -1.87
C GLN A 292 12.67 -18.95 -0.85
N LEU A 293 13.05 -19.02 0.43
CA LEU A 293 12.23 -18.70 1.59
C LEU A 293 12.96 -17.71 2.49
N PHE A 294 12.19 -16.93 3.26
CA PHE A 294 12.76 -15.98 4.21
C PHE A 294 12.18 -16.23 5.62
N LEU A 295 13.07 -16.34 6.59
CA LEU A 295 12.73 -16.33 8.00
C LEU A 295 12.75 -14.87 8.47
N GLU A 296 11.58 -14.35 8.79
CA GLU A 296 11.37 -12.95 9.19
C GLU A 296 10.97 -12.90 10.67
N PRO A 297 11.76 -12.25 11.57
CA PRO A 297 11.41 -12.14 12.97
C PRO A 297 10.12 -11.30 13.15
N GLU A 298 9.19 -11.77 13.97
CA GLU A 298 7.92 -11.07 14.23
C GLU A 298 8.02 -9.97 15.29
N GLY A 299 9.22 -9.71 15.84
CA GLY A 299 9.42 -8.64 16.80
C GLY A 299 10.84 -8.57 17.34
N GLU A 300 11.08 -7.57 18.16
CA GLU A 300 12.39 -7.25 18.74
C GLU A 300 12.91 -8.37 19.65
N THR A 301 12.04 -8.92 20.50
CA THR A 301 12.40 -9.88 21.56
C THR A 301 11.75 -11.24 21.41
N THR A 302 10.73 -11.39 20.56
CA THR A 302 10.04 -12.66 20.36
C THR A 302 10.91 -13.67 19.64
N GLN A 303 10.66 -14.96 19.93
CA GLN A 303 11.22 -16.10 19.20
C GLN A 303 10.34 -16.54 18.03
N GLU A 304 9.27 -15.83 17.74
CA GLU A 304 8.38 -16.16 16.63
C GLU A 304 8.96 -15.64 15.30
N TYR A 305 9.04 -16.54 14.30
CA TYR A 305 9.45 -16.24 12.95
C TYR A 305 8.35 -16.56 11.94
N TYR A 306 8.15 -15.64 11.02
CA TYR A 306 7.30 -15.81 9.84
C TYR A 306 8.12 -16.44 8.72
N LEU A 307 7.62 -17.53 8.11
CA LEU A 307 8.30 -18.20 6.99
C LEU A 307 7.76 -17.68 5.66
N ASN A 308 8.27 -16.55 5.20
CA ASN A 308 7.85 -15.95 3.94
C ASN A 308 8.22 -16.85 2.75
N GLY A 309 7.26 -17.05 1.85
CA GLY A 309 7.42 -17.89 0.67
C GLY A 309 6.91 -19.34 0.81
N PHE A 310 6.56 -19.78 2.04
CA PHE A 310 6.00 -21.10 2.35
C PHE A 310 4.55 -21.03 2.82
N SER A 311 3.74 -20.14 2.24
CA SER A 311 2.29 -20.15 2.50
C SER A 311 1.73 -21.49 2.04
N SER A 312 0.99 -22.18 2.91
CA SER A 312 0.46 -23.51 2.63
C SER A 312 -0.90 -23.71 3.29
N SER A 313 -1.75 -24.48 2.63
CA SER A 313 -3.02 -24.96 3.18
C SER A 313 -3.08 -26.49 3.28
N LEU A 314 -1.96 -27.16 3.07
CA LEU A 314 -1.84 -28.61 3.23
C LEU A 314 -2.13 -29.06 4.68
N PRO A 315 -2.44 -30.35 4.90
CA PRO A 315 -2.54 -30.91 6.26
C PRO A 315 -1.31 -30.60 7.10
N LEU A 316 -1.51 -30.41 8.40
CA LEU A 316 -0.45 -30.02 9.33
C LEU A 316 0.76 -30.96 9.31
N ASP A 317 0.53 -32.26 9.28
CA ASP A 317 1.58 -33.29 9.26
C ASP A 317 2.43 -33.21 7.99
N ILE A 318 1.83 -32.89 6.84
CA ILE A 318 2.53 -32.65 5.57
C ILE A 318 3.38 -31.37 5.66
N GLN A 319 2.80 -30.28 6.22
CA GLN A 319 3.57 -29.06 6.41
C GLN A 319 4.82 -29.29 7.27
N VAL A 320 4.67 -29.98 8.40
CA VAL A 320 5.79 -30.25 9.33
C VAL A 320 6.84 -31.16 8.69
N LYS A 321 6.42 -32.28 8.06
CA LYS A 321 7.34 -33.19 7.37
C LYS A 321 8.14 -32.50 6.28
N ALA A 322 7.47 -31.67 5.46
CA ALA A 322 8.15 -30.92 4.42
C ALA A 322 9.17 -29.91 4.98
N LEU A 323 8.84 -29.23 6.07
CA LEU A 323 9.77 -28.30 6.72
C LEU A 323 10.99 -29.00 7.31
N GLN A 324 10.84 -30.20 7.86
CA GLN A 324 11.93 -30.99 8.45
C GLN A 324 12.99 -31.42 7.43
N GLU A 325 12.64 -31.48 6.16
CA GLU A 325 13.62 -31.75 5.07
C GLU A 325 14.46 -30.52 4.67
N ILE A 326 14.17 -29.35 5.22
CA ILE A 326 15.00 -28.16 5.05
C ILE A 326 16.11 -28.18 6.12
N PRO A 327 17.41 -28.17 5.76
CA PRO A 327 18.52 -28.32 6.73
C PRO A 327 18.42 -27.37 7.94
N ALA A 328 18.08 -26.11 7.72
CA ALA A 328 17.91 -25.12 8.79
C ALA A 328 16.70 -25.42 9.70
N LEU A 329 15.77 -26.28 9.30
CA LEU A 329 14.50 -26.53 9.96
C LEU A 329 14.32 -28.02 10.35
N ARG A 330 15.39 -28.83 10.34
CA ARG A 330 15.33 -30.28 10.63
C ARG A 330 14.70 -30.62 11.97
N ASP A 331 14.83 -29.75 12.97
CA ASP A 331 14.24 -29.91 14.31
C ASP A 331 13.07 -28.93 14.55
N VAL A 332 12.42 -28.46 13.49
CA VAL A 332 11.44 -27.39 13.54
C VAL A 332 10.29 -27.64 14.52
N ARG A 333 10.01 -26.62 15.32
CA ARG A 333 8.79 -26.48 16.12
C ARG A 333 7.99 -25.31 15.60
N ILE A 334 6.69 -25.48 15.49
CA ILE A 334 5.81 -24.41 15.01
C ILE A 334 4.87 -23.95 16.12
N TYR A 335 4.58 -22.66 16.17
CA TYR A 335 3.56 -22.09 17.05
C TYR A 335 2.15 -22.24 16.46
N ARG A 336 2.03 -22.15 15.12
CA ARG A 336 0.76 -22.32 14.39
C ARG A 336 1.00 -22.70 12.93
N PRO A 337 0.07 -23.46 12.33
CA PRO A 337 0.18 -23.89 10.94
C PRO A 337 -0.02 -22.75 9.95
N GLY A 338 0.39 -22.99 8.71
CA GLY A 338 -0.10 -22.26 7.55
C GLY A 338 -1.55 -22.64 7.25
N TYR A 339 -2.31 -21.71 6.67
CA TYR A 339 -3.69 -21.95 6.24
C TYR A 339 -4.06 -21.06 5.07
N ALA A 340 -5.06 -21.46 4.30
CA ALA A 340 -5.76 -20.60 3.37
C ALA A 340 -6.99 -20.01 4.05
N ILE A 341 -7.35 -18.78 3.69
CA ILE A 341 -8.58 -18.11 4.11
C ILE A 341 -9.36 -17.65 2.88
N GLU A 342 -10.64 -18.01 2.80
CA GLU A 342 -11.62 -17.45 1.88
C GLU A 342 -12.48 -16.43 2.61
N TYR A 343 -12.80 -15.34 1.92
CA TYR A 343 -13.60 -14.23 2.44
C TYR A 343 -14.35 -13.54 1.31
N ASP A 344 -15.41 -12.82 1.66
CA ASP A 344 -16.20 -12.07 0.69
C ASP A 344 -15.56 -10.71 0.38
N TYR A 345 -15.70 -10.29 -0.86
CA TYR A 345 -15.37 -8.95 -1.35
C TYR A 345 -16.49 -8.44 -2.26
N PHE A 346 -16.49 -7.14 -2.52
CA PHE A 346 -17.41 -6.52 -3.46
C PHE A 346 -16.66 -6.00 -4.69
N ASP A 347 -17.27 -6.14 -5.87
CA ASP A 347 -16.69 -5.64 -7.11
C ASP A 347 -16.45 -4.12 -6.99
N PRO A 348 -15.19 -3.65 -7.01
CA PRO A 348 -14.86 -2.26 -6.79
C PRO A 348 -15.30 -1.33 -7.92
N THR A 349 -15.75 -1.84 -9.08
CA THR A 349 -16.36 -1.03 -10.13
C THR A 349 -17.69 -0.40 -9.70
N GLN A 350 -18.27 -0.86 -8.59
CA GLN A 350 -19.45 -0.28 -7.94
C GLN A 350 -19.14 0.97 -7.10
N LEU A 351 -17.86 1.37 -7.04
CA LEU A 351 -17.42 2.56 -6.32
C LEU A 351 -17.13 3.73 -7.26
N ASN A 352 -17.27 4.93 -6.72
CA ASN A 352 -16.74 6.16 -7.28
C ASN A 352 -15.23 6.30 -6.93
N HIS A 353 -14.51 7.22 -7.57
CA HIS A 353 -13.09 7.48 -7.28
C HIS A 353 -12.83 8.03 -5.86
N ASN A 354 -13.85 8.52 -5.17
CA ASN A 354 -13.80 8.88 -3.76
C ASN A 354 -14.07 7.70 -2.81
N LEU A 355 -14.21 6.48 -3.36
CA LEU A 355 -14.56 5.23 -2.67
C LEU A 355 -15.97 5.16 -2.08
N GLU A 356 -16.83 6.11 -2.38
CA GLU A 356 -18.25 6.03 -2.08
C GLU A 356 -18.94 5.05 -3.02
N THR A 357 -19.91 4.27 -2.51
CA THR A 357 -20.68 3.35 -3.35
C THR A 357 -21.60 4.12 -4.28
N LYS A 358 -21.85 3.57 -5.49
CA LYS A 358 -22.78 4.15 -6.47
C LYS A 358 -24.24 3.92 -6.10
N GLN A 359 -24.55 2.84 -5.38
CA GLN A 359 -25.91 2.43 -5.05
C GLN A 359 -26.44 3.10 -3.78
N ILE A 360 -25.60 3.30 -2.77
CA ILE A 360 -25.99 3.84 -1.47
C ILE A 360 -25.12 5.05 -1.14
N SER A 361 -25.78 6.21 -1.01
CA SER A 361 -25.06 7.44 -0.68
C SER A 361 -24.47 7.39 0.72
N ASN A 362 -23.27 7.98 0.89
CA ASN A 362 -22.53 8.09 2.13
C ASN A 362 -22.03 6.74 2.70
N LEU A 363 -22.09 5.67 1.93
CA LEU A 363 -21.48 4.38 2.25
C LEU A 363 -20.18 4.22 1.47
N PHE A 364 -19.09 3.96 2.17
CA PHE A 364 -17.73 3.84 1.61
C PHE A 364 -17.16 2.45 1.87
N PHE A 365 -16.42 1.92 0.90
CA PHE A 365 -15.65 0.68 1.07
C PHE A 365 -14.16 0.96 0.93
N ALA A 366 -13.35 0.43 1.83
CA ALA A 366 -11.90 0.59 1.77
C ALA A 366 -11.13 -0.65 2.24
N GLY A 367 -10.04 -0.95 1.55
CA GLY A 367 -9.18 -2.08 1.85
C GLY A 367 -9.61 -3.37 1.18
N GLN A 368 -9.50 -4.47 1.89
CA GLN A 368 -9.64 -5.83 1.35
C GLN A 368 -11.07 -6.16 0.87
N ILE A 369 -12.07 -5.46 1.38
CA ILE A 369 -13.47 -5.52 0.90
C ILE A 369 -13.58 -5.19 -0.60
N ASN A 370 -12.64 -4.41 -1.15
CA ASN A 370 -12.54 -4.04 -2.56
C ASN A 370 -11.68 -5.03 -3.39
N GLY A 371 -11.38 -6.20 -2.84
CA GLY A 371 -10.57 -7.22 -3.52
C GLY A 371 -9.07 -6.92 -3.59
N THR A 372 -8.54 -6.05 -2.74
CA THR A 372 -7.09 -5.79 -2.64
C THR A 372 -6.41 -6.68 -1.63
N THR A 373 -5.09 -6.89 -1.77
CA THR A 373 -4.25 -7.50 -0.74
C THR A 373 -3.03 -6.64 -0.47
N GLY A 374 -2.82 -6.32 0.82
CA GLY A 374 -1.68 -5.55 1.31
C GLY A 374 -2.10 -4.48 2.30
N TYR A 375 -1.24 -4.25 3.29
CA TYR A 375 -1.48 -3.29 4.35
C TYR A 375 -1.50 -1.85 3.81
N GLU A 376 -0.59 -1.57 2.89
CA GLU A 376 -0.36 -0.26 2.28
C GLU A 376 -1.54 0.13 1.36
N GLU A 377 -2.00 -0.83 0.55
CA GLU A 377 -3.19 -0.65 -0.29
C GLU A 377 -4.43 -0.39 0.56
N ALA A 378 -4.55 -1.09 1.68
CA ALA A 378 -5.64 -0.88 2.63
C ALA A 378 -5.55 0.49 3.30
N GLY A 379 -4.36 0.88 3.78
CA GLY A 379 -4.12 2.19 4.40
C GLY A 379 -4.42 3.35 3.47
N GLY A 380 -3.94 3.29 2.22
CA GLY A 380 -4.20 4.32 1.20
C GLY A 380 -5.68 4.49 0.88
N GLN A 381 -6.41 3.38 0.72
CA GLN A 381 -7.87 3.42 0.52
C GLN A 381 -8.58 3.97 1.76
N GLY A 382 -8.21 3.49 2.95
CA GLY A 382 -8.79 3.96 4.21
C GLY A 382 -8.66 5.46 4.39
N LEU A 383 -7.47 6.00 4.14
CA LEU A 383 -7.21 7.44 4.22
C LEU A 383 -8.13 8.24 3.29
N VAL A 384 -8.23 7.83 2.02
CA VAL A 384 -9.10 8.50 1.03
C VAL A 384 -10.57 8.39 1.40
N ALA A 385 -11.03 7.21 1.84
CA ALA A 385 -12.41 7.01 2.28
C ALA A 385 -12.76 7.86 3.52
N GLY A 386 -11.86 7.92 4.51
CA GLY A 386 -12.05 8.75 5.71
C GLY A 386 -12.12 10.24 5.41
N ILE A 387 -11.25 10.74 4.51
CA ILE A 387 -11.30 12.13 4.02
C ILE A 387 -12.66 12.41 3.37
N ASN A 388 -13.11 11.54 2.46
CA ASN A 388 -14.36 11.76 1.74
C ASN A 388 -15.61 11.58 2.60
N ALA A 389 -15.57 10.68 3.59
CA ALA A 389 -16.64 10.57 4.58
C ALA A 389 -16.79 11.88 5.37
N HIS A 390 -15.67 12.50 5.81
CA HIS A 390 -15.72 13.83 6.40
C HIS A 390 -16.32 14.88 5.44
N ILE A 391 -15.85 14.92 4.20
CA ILE A 391 -16.33 15.88 3.19
C ILE A 391 -17.83 15.73 2.96
N ASN A 392 -18.33 14.50 2.85
CA ASN A 392 -19.78 14.26 2.66
C ASN A 392 -20.61 14.70 3.87
N CYS A 393 -20.05 14.63 5.09
CA CYS A 393 -20.74 15.10 6.30
C CYS A 393 -20.84 16.63 6.39
N HIS A 394 -19.87 17.36 5.86
CA HIS A 394 -19.72 18.81 6.04
C HIS A 394 -19.90 19.62 4.75
N GLY A 395 -20.08 18.96 3.63
CA GLY A 395 -20.16 19.57 2.31
C GLY A 395 -18.77 19.89 1.73
N GLY A 396 -18.60 19.74 0.45
CA GLY A 396 -17.36 20.02 -0.26
C GLY A 396 -17.22 19.21 -1.54
N ALA A 397 -16.19 19.51 -2.31
CA ALA A 397 -15.85 18.71 -3.50
C ALA A 397 -15.14 17.42 -3.08
N PRO A 398 -15.44 16.28 -3.71
CA PRO A 398 -14.77 15.02 -3.42
C PRO A 398 -13.25 15.12 -3.56
N PHE A 399 -12.53 14.51 -2.61
CA PHE A 399 -11.09 14.37 -2.67
C PHE A 399 -10.74 13.12 -3.49
N THR A 400 -10.07 13.33 -4.61
CA THR A 400 -9.58 12.26 -5.48
C THR A 400 -8.13 12.52 -5.86
N LEU A 401 -7.38 11.48 -6.17
CA LEU A 401 -5.99 11.56 -6.60
C LEU A 401 -5.85 11.02 -8.03
N GLY A 402 -5.13 11.75 -8.87
CA GLY A 402 -4.82 11.33 -10.24
C GLY A 402 -3.75 10.23 -10.29
N ARG A 403 -3.69 9.52 -11.42
CA ARG A 403 -2.66 8.50 -11.69
C ARG A 403 -1.25 9.09 -11.84
N ASP A 404 -1.16 10.37 -12.17
CA ASP A 404 0.06 11.17 -12.29
C ASP A 404 0.44 11.88 -10.99
N GLU A 405 -0.45 11.87 -9.99
CA GLU A 405 -0.25 12.51 -8.69
C GLU A 405 0.22 11.51 -7.60
N ALA A 406 -0.32 10.28 -7.60
CA ALA A 406 -0.05 9.32 -6.53
C ALA A 406 -0.22 7.87 -6.97
N TYR A 407 0.55 6.94 -6.37
CA TYR A 407 0.27 5.50 -6.43
C TYR A 407 -1.10 5.15 -5.82
N ILE A 408 -1.55 5.88 -4.80
CA ILE A 408 -2.92 5.76 -4.26
C ILE A 408 -3.95 6.10 -5.36
N GLY A 409 -3.68 7.09 -6.20
CA GLY A 409 -4.51 7.42 -7.36
C GLY A 409 -4.53 6.30 -8.40
N VAL A 410 -3.37 5.72 -8.72
CA VAL A 410 -3.27 4.55 -9.62
C VAL A 410 -4.06 3.37 -9.06
N LEU A 411 -3.92 3.08 -7.76
CA LEU A 411 -4.63 2.01 -7.05
C LEU A 411 -6.15 2.17 -7.18
N ILE A 412 -6.67 3.32 -6.81
CA ILE A 412 -8.12 3.56 -6.80
C ILE A 412 -8.67 3.55 -8.23
N ASP A 413 -8.00 4.21 -9.17
CA ASP A 413 -8.42 4.22 -10.57
C ASP A 413 -8.44 2.80 -11.17
N ASP A 414 -7.42 1.97 -10.92
CA ASP A 414 -7.41 0.57 -11.37
C ASP A 414 -8.61 -0.21 -10.80
N LEU A 415 -8.91 -0.04 -9.52
CA LEU A 415 -10.04 -0.73 -8.86
C LEU A 415 -11.38 -0.34 -9.49
N VAL A 416 -11.67 0.95 -9.57
CA VAL A 416 -13.02 1.41 -9.96
C VAL A 416 -13.27 1.38 -11.47
N THR A 417 -12.20 1.34 -12.29
CA THR A 417 -12.32 1.30 -13.76
C THR A 417 -12.11 -0.09 -14.35
N LYS A 418 -11.19 -0.88 -13.80
CA LYS A 418 -10.84 -2.20 -14.32
C LYS A 418 -11.51 -3.34 -13.56
N GLY A 419 -11.87 -3.09 -12.28
CA GLY A 419 -12.29 -4.15 -11.37
C GLY A 419 -11.12 -5.08 -11.00
N VAL A 420 -11.46 -6.22 -10.42
CA VAL A 420 -10.49 -7.21 -9.98
C VAL A 420 -10.96 -8.61 -10.34
N ASP A 421 -10.12 -9.34 -11.09
CA ASP A 421 -10.33 -10.76 -11.40
C ASP A 421 -9.59 -11.67 -10.40
N GLU A 422 -8.56 -11.14 -9.75
CA GLU A 422 -7.74 -11.78 -8.71
C GLU A 422 -7.41 -10.75 -7.62
N PRO A 423 -6.99 -11.16 -6.41
CA PRO A 423 -6.62 -10.20 -5.37
C PRO A 423 -5.60 -9.18 -5.87
N TYR A 424 -6.03 -7.91 -5.94
CA TYR A 424 -5.22 -6.81 -6.48
C TYR A 424 -4.04 -6.51 -5.58
N ARG A 425 -2.88 -6.31 -6.20
CA ARG A 425 -1.66 -5.87 -5.54
C ARG A 425 -0.97 -4.78 -6.36
N MET A 426 -0.46 -3.75 -5.67
CA MET A 426 0.26 -2.69 -6.33
C MET A 426 1.68 -3.12 -6.72
N PHE A 427 2.09 -2.74 -7.93
CA PHE A 427 3.43 -2.88 -8.49
C PHE A 427 3.81 -1.62 -9.25
N THR A 428 5.12 -1.37 -9.37
CA THR A 428 5.62 -0.23 -10.15
C THR A 428 5.21 -0.29 -11.63
N SER A 429 4.97 -1.48 -12.18
CA SER A 429 4.51 -1.65 -13.56
C SER A 429 3.09 -1.16 -13.83
N ARG A 430 2.28 -0.95 -12.77
CA ARG A 430 0.92 -0.42 -12.91
C ARG A 430 0.89 1.10 -13.09
N ALA A 431 1.96 1.79 -12.69
CA ALA A 431 2.09 3.24 -12.82
C ALA A 431 2.80 3.59 -14.13
N GLU A 432 2.16 4.36 -14.97
CA GLU A 432 2.70 4.87 -16.23
C GLU A 432 3.78 5.93 -15.97
N TYR A 433 3.54 6.82 -15.00
CA TYR A 433 4.37 8.00 -14.72
C TYR A 433 5.28 7.81 -13.51
N ARG A 434 6.00 6.67 -13.42
CA ARG A 434 6.78 6.29 -12.22
C ARG A 434 7.78 7.34 -11.76
N ILE A 435 8.40 8.08 -12.69
CA ILE A 435 9.37 9.14 -12.36
C ILE A 435 8.70 10.34 -11.66
N LEU A 436 7.39 10.53 -11.86
CA LEU A 436 6.61 11.56 -11.17
C LEU A 436 6.13 11.10 -9.80
N LEU A 437 6.10 9.77 -9.54
CA LEU A 437 5.53 9.16 -8.34
C LEU A 437 6.59 8.60 -7.39
N ARG A 438 7.77 9.24 -7.35
CA ARG A 438 8.86 8.78 -6.50
C ARG A 438 8.51 8.88 -5.02
N GLN A 439 9.12 8.01 -4.20
CA GLN A 439 8.94 8.00 -2.76
C GLN A 439 9.53 9.24 -2.07
N ASP A 440 10.61 9.80 -2.64
CA ASP A 440 11.35 10.93 -2.07
C ASP A 440 10.60 12.25 -2.16
N ASP A 441 9.67 12.39 -3.10
CA ASP A 441 8.94 13.64 -3.37
C ASP A 441 7.44 13.60 -3.08
N ALA A 442 6.96 12.58 -2.35
CA ALA A 442 5.53 12.46 -2.04
C ALA A 442 5.00 13.67 -1.25
N ASP A 443 5.80 14.24 -0.34
CA ASP A 443 5.47 15.47 0.38
C ASP A 443 5.36 16.68 -0.57
N MET A 444 6.26 16.80 -1.56
CA MET A 444 6.25 17.87 -2.55
C MET A 444 4.99 17.85 -3.43
N ARG A 445 4.42 16.66 -3.66
CA ARG A 445 3.21 16.46 -4.47
C ARG A 445 1.91 16.63 -3.68
N LEU A 446 1.87 16.17 -2.42
CA LEU A 446 0.62 15.89 -1.72
C LEU A 446 0.40 16.73 -0.46
N THR A 447 1.46 17.12 0.27
CA THR A 447 1.30 17.74 1.61
C THR A 447 0.63 19.11 1.55
N GLU A 448 0.90 19.94 0.54
CA GLU A 448 0.23 21.24 0.42
C GLU A 448 -1.28 21.09 0.24
N ARG A 449 -1.71 20.07 -0.55
CA ARG A 449 -3.12 19.77 -0.78
C ARG A 449 -3.79 19.26 0.51
N ALA A 450 -3.10 18.40 1.26
CA ALA A 450 -3.58 17.91 2.56
C ALA A 450 -3.63 19.02 3.63
N TYR A 451 -2.71 19.97 3.60
CA TYR A 451 -2.71 21.14 4.47
C TYR A 451 -3.92 22.05 4.20
N ARG A 452 -4.20 22.33 2.93
CA ARG A 452 -5.39 23.12 2.53
C ARG A 452 -6.70 22.45 2.94
N LEU A 453 -6.72 21.11 2.95
CA LEU A 453 -7.85 20.32 3.43
C LEU A 453 -7.99 20.35 4.96
N GLY A 454 -6.92 20.66 5.70
CA GLY A 454 -6.87 20.67 7.16
C GLY A 454 -6.34 19.37 7.80
N LEU A 455 -6.01 18.36 6.99
CA LEU A 455 -5.52 17.06 7.47
C LEU A 455 -4.04 17.10 7.84
N ALA A 456 -3.17 17.57 6.94
CA ALA A 456 -1.78 17.83 7.28
C ALA A 456 -1.69 19.08 8.16
N LYS A 457 -1.03 18.95 9.32
CA LYS A 457 -0.91 20.06 10.27
C LYS A 457 0.21 21.03 9.85
N ARG A 458 0.27 22.20 10.51
CA ARG A 458 1.20 23.28 10.21
C ARG A 458 2.67 22.83 10.17
N GLU A 459 3.07 21.96 11.09
CA GLU A 459 4.42 21.39 11.14
C GLU A 459 4.84 20.74 9.81
N ARG A 460 3.96 19.89 9.22
CA ARG A 460 4.23 19.23 7.94
C ARG A 460 4.37 20.25 6.79
N TYR A 461 3.55 21.29 6.81
CA TYR A 461 3.61 22.33 5.78
C TYR A 461 4.88 23.17 5.91
N ASP A 462 5.32 23.49 7.12
CA ASP A 462 6.57 24.24 7.36
C ASP A 462 7.79 23.42 6.93
N LEU A 463 7.82 22.11 7.25
CA LEU A 463 8.86 21.18 6.78
C LEU A 463 8.88 21.02 5.25
N LEU A 464 7.70 20.97 4.62
CA LEU A 464 7.59 20.98 3.15
C LEU A 464 8.19 22.27 2.55
N THR A 465 7.86 23.42 3.13
CA THR A 465 8.34 24.73 2.66
C THR A 465 9.86 24.81 2.78
N GLU A 466 10.41 24.42 3.94
CA GLU A 466 11.85 24.34 4.15
C GLU A 466 12.55 23.45 3.11
N LYS A 467 11.98 22.24 2.85
CA LYS A 467 12.53 21.32 1.84
C LYS A 467 12.49 21.93 0.45
N ARG A 468 11.37 22.52 0.06
CA ARG A 468 11.19 23.18 -1.25
C ARG A 468 12.22 24.29 -1.47
N ASP A 469 12.31 25.20 -0.52
CA ASP A 469 13.21 26.36 -0.60
C ASP A 469 14.67 25.94 -0.62
N SER A 470 15.06 24.97 0.22
CA SER A 470 16.42 24.45 0.28
C SER A 470 16.83 23.69 -0.98
N VAL A 471 15.93 22.86 -1.53
CA VAL A 471 16.16 22.16 -2.81
C VAL A 471 16.37 23.17 -3.95
N ASP A 472 15.51 24.19 -4.04
CA ASP A 472 15.62 25.21 -5.08
C ASP A 472 16.86 26.09 -4.89
N GLN A 473 17.29 26.35 -3.65
CA GLN A 473 18.55 27.05 -3.36
C GLN A 473 19.77 26.24 -3.82
N LEU A 474 19.82 24.94 -3.48
CA LEU A 474 20.92 24.06 -3.91
C LEU A 474 21.01 23.95 -5.43
N ILE A 475 19.87 23.85 -6.12
CA ILE A 475 19.82 23.79 -7.59
C ILE A 475 20.34 25.11 -8.19
N ARG A 476 19.84 26.26 -7.71
CA ARG A 476 20.32 27.58 -8.15
C ARG A 476 21.80 27.78 -7.91
N PHE A 477 22.31 27.34 -6.75
CA PHE A 477 23.72 27.36 -6.45
C PHE A 477 24.52 26.53 -7.46
N ALA A 478 24.12 25.28 -7.70
CA ALA A 478 24.80 24.39 -8.64
C ALA A 478 24.80 24.91 -10.08
N GLN A 479 23.73 25.56 -10.51
CA GLN A 479 23.61 26.18 -11.85
C GLN A 479 24.49 27.41 -12.02
N ASN A 480 24.77 28.16 -10.95
CA ASN A 480 25.50 29.43 -11.01
C ASN A 480 26.97 29.34 -10.61
N TYR A 481 27.33 28.34 -9.80
CA TYR A 481 28.69 28.19 -9.31
C TYR A 481 29.63 27.60 -10.36
N SER A 482 30.67 28.38 -10.75
CA SER A 482 31.67 27.97 -11.74
C SER A 482 32.89 27.35 -11.09
N ILE A 483 33.37 26.24 -11.65
CA ILE A 483 34.52 25.48 -11.17
C ILE A 483 35.61 25.47 -12.26
N LYS A 484 36.84 25.82 -11.87
CA LYS A 484 38.03 25.76 -12.76
C LYS A 484 38.75 24.43 -12.61
N PRO A 485 39.32 23.86 -13.68
CA PRO A 485 40.05 22.59 -13.67
C PRO A 485 41.14 22.51 -12.59
N ALA A 486 41.90 23.55 -12.39
CA ALA A 486 43.00 23.60 -11.45
C ALA A 486 42.63 23.30 -9.97
N TYR A 487 41.34 23.56 -9.61
CA TYR A 487 40.91 23.38 -8.22
C TYR A 487 40.31 22.03 -7.93
N ILE A 488 39.90 21.25 -8.95
CA ILE A 488 39.09 20.06 -8.73
C ILE A 488 39.65 18.78 -9.40
N ASN A 489 40.50 18.91 -10.45
CA ASN A 489 40.89 17.75 -11.25
C ASN A 489 41.56 16.63 -10.44
N GLY A 490 42.44 16.94 -9.52
CA GLY A 490 43.06 15.92 -8.66
C GLY A 490 42.04 15.14 -7.81
N GLY A 491 40.99 15.83 -7.33
CA GLY A 491 39.87 15.19 -6.61
C GLY A 491 38.97 14.38 -7.52
N LEU A 492 38.71 14.85 -8.75
CA LEU A 492 37.91 14.12 -9.73
C LEU A 492 38.54 12.79 -10.15
N GLU A 493 39.85 12.79 -10.38
CA GLU A 493 40.60 11.57 -10.69
C GLU A 493 40.57 10.56 -9.53
N ALA A 494 40.70 11.05 -8.29
CA ALA A 494 40.57 10.20 -7.09
C ALA A 494 39.16 9.61 -6.94
N LEU A 495 38.11 10.30 -7.43
CA LEU A 495 36.73 9.81 -7.48
C LEU A 495 36.40 8.98 -8.73
N GLY A 496 37.40 8.64 -9.56
CA GLY A 496 37.27 7.77 -10.73
C GLY A 496 36.49 8.41 -11.90
N THR A 497 36.53 9.76 -12.02
CA THR A 497 35.89 10.46 -13.13
C THR A 497 36.89 11.30 -13.93
N ALA A 498 36.61 11.56 -15.20
CA ALA A 498 37.50 12.27 -16.09
C ALA A 498 37.74 13.72 -15.61
N PRO A 499 39.02 14.22 -15.69
CA PRO A 499 39.33 15.59 -15.36
C PRO A 499 38.66 16.59 -16.32
N LEU A 500 38.50 17.82 -15.86
CA LEU A 500 37.96 18.91 -16.66
C LEU A 500 39.02 19.47 -17.58
N LYS A 501 38.64 19.78 -18.82
CA LYS A 501 39.48 20.48 -19.80
C LYS A 501 39.31 22.03 -19.72
N GLN A 502 38.16 22.48 -19.29
CA GLN A 502 37.78 23.89 -19.16
C GLN A 502 36.89 24.09 -17.92
N GLY A 503 36.66 25.34 -17.55
CA GLY A 503 35.72 25.67 -16.48
C GLY A 503 34.29 25.25 -16.84
N VAL A 504 33.58 24.70 -15.87
CA VAL A 504 32.19 24.22 -15.99
C VAL A 504 31.36 24.73 -14.83
N ARG A 505 30.05 24.60 -14.91
CA ARG A 505 29.14 24.81 -13.78
C ARG A 505 29.14 23.56 -12.87
N LEU A 506 28.90 23.76 -11.59
CA LEU A 506 28.83 22.64 -10.62
C LEU A 506 27.77 21.60 -11.02
N ILE A 507 26.64 22.04 -11.59
CA ILE A 507 25.59 21.15 -12.08
C ILE A 507 26.13 20.15 -13.12
N ASP A 508 27.05 20.56 -14.01
CA ASP A 508 27.63 19.68 -15.03
C ASP A 508 28.44 18.52 -14.41
N LEU A 509 28.98 18.70 -13.20
CA LEU A 509 29.64 17.66 -12.44
C LEU A 509 28.63 16.77 -11.69
N ILE A 510 27.57 17.37 -11.11
CA ILE A 510 26.51 16.60 -10.42
C ILE A 510 25.80 15.66 -11.41
N LEU A 511 25.67 16.03 -12.67
CA LEU A 511 25.07 15.20 -13.71
C LEU A 511 25.91 13.95 -14.09
N ARG A 512 27.18 13.86 -13.66
CA ARG A 512 28.00 12.68 -13.92
C ARG A 512 27.56 11.50 -13.04
N PRO A 513 27.37 10.29 -13.60
CA PRO A 513 26.87 9.13 -12.83
C PRO A 513 27.74 8.72 -11.63
N GLN A 514 29.06 8.98 -11.70
CA GLN A 514 30.02 8.61 -10.65
C GLN A 514 30.01 9.58 -9.45
N LEU A 515 29.46 10.76 -9.64
CA LEU A 515 29.47 11.85 -8.66
C LEU A 515 28.09 12.05 -8.01
N ASP A 516 28.11 12.37 -6.75
CA ASP A 516 26.97 12.85 -5.99
C ASP A 516 27.32 14.14 -5.23
N MET A 517 26.32 14.82 -4.70
CA MET A 517 26.53 16.09 -3.99
C MET A 517 27.37 15.94 -2.74
N VAL A 518 27.28 14.79 -2.04
CA VAL A 518 28.07 14.52 -0.82
C VAL A 518 29.55 14.39 -1.18
N LYS A 519 29.91 13.58 -2.18
CA LYS A 519 31.28 13.48 -2.68
C LYS A 519 31.83 14.83 -3.18
N LEU A 520 31.04 15.55 -3.95
CA LEU A 520 31.44 16.87 -4.46
C LEU A 520 31.64 17.89 -3.34
N SER A 521 30.91 17.81 -2.25
CA SER A 521 31.07 18.70 -1.09
C SER A 521 32.43 18.54 -0.41
N THR A 522 33.09 17.37 -0.55
CA THR A 522 34.46 17.17 -0.04
C THR A 522 35.51 17.91 -0.86
N LEU A 523 35.21 18.18 -2.13
CA LEU A 523 36.10 18.87 -3.08
C LEU A 523 35.76 20.35 -3.25
N VAL A 524 34.52 20.77 -2.95
CA VAL A 524 34.01 22.11 -3.17
C VAL A 524 33.53 22.70 -1.82
N PRO A 525 34.40 23.44 -1.10
CA PRO A 525 34.05 24.00 0.22
C PRO A 525 32.77 24.86 0.23
N ALA A 526 32.51 25.60 -0.86
CA ALA A 526 31.32 26.42 -1.00
C ALA A 526 30.04 25.55 -1.03
N LEU A 527 30.06 24.39 -1.70
CA LEU A 527 28.94 23.43 -1.68
C LEU A 527 28.74 22.85 -0.28
N LYS A 528 29.84 22.53 0.42
CA LYS A 528 29.78 22.07 1.80
C LYS A 528 29.11 23.10 2.70
N GLN A 529 29.40 24.37 2.51
CA GLN A 529 28.77 25.46 3.27
C GLN A 529 27.27 25.55 2.96
N GLU A 530 26.87 25.54 1.68
CA GLU A 530 25.46 25.53 1.30
C GLU A 530 24.67 24.36 1.91
N ILE A 531 25.25 23.17 1.92
CA ILE A 531 24.65 22.00 2.56
C ILE A 531 24.56 22.17 4.07
N SER A 532 25.58 22.79 4.72
CA SER A 532 25.65 22.89 6.19
C SER A 532 24.61 23.80 6.81
N VAL A 533 24.05 24.75 6.06
CA VAL A 533 23.01 25.67 6.55
C VAL A 533 21.63 25.01 6.66
N ILE A 534 21.43 23.85 6.00
CA ILE A 534 20.18 23.10 6.09
C ILE A 534 20.09 22.49 7.50
N LYS A 535 19.04 22.82 8.23
CA LYS A 535 18.89 22.44 9.64
C LYS A 535 18.23 21.07 9.79
N ASN A 536 17.08 20.87 9.17
CA ASN A 536 16.27 19.67 9.32
C ASN A 536 16.40 18.78 8.09
N ARG A 537 16.35 17.47 8.24
CA ARG A 537 16.33 16.46 7.16
C ARG A 537 17.37 16.72 6.05
N ARG A 538 18.57 17.14 6.43
CA ARG A 538 19.64 17.58 5.50
C ARG A 538 19.93 16.55 4.41
N GLU A 539 20.09 15.28 4.78
CA GLU A 539 20.41 14.20 3.85
C GLU A 539 19.29 14.00 2.83
N GLU A 540 18.05 13.97 3.28
CA GLU A 540 16.87 13.86 2.41
C GLU A 540 16.75 15.04 1.44
N ILE A 541 17.02 16.27 1.90
CA ILE A 541 16.95 17.46 1.06
C ILE A 541 18.06 17.47 0.00
N VAL A 542 19.28 17.07 0.38
CA VAL A 542 20.41 16.97 -0.56
C VAL A 542 20.15 15.89 -1.61
N GLU A 543 19.63 14.74 -1.21
CA GLU A 543 19.24 13.65 -2.11
C GLU A 543 18.13 14.11 -3.07
N ALA A 544 17.11 14.77 -2.58
CA ALA A 544 16.01 15.28 -3.39
C ALA A 544 16.48 16.32 -4.43
N ALA A 545 17.40 17.21 -4.05
CA ALA A 545 18.00 18.18 -4.96
C ALA A 545 18.82 17.50 -6.06
N GLU A 546 19.62 16.51 -5.70
CA GLU A 546 20.43 15.72 -6.64
C GLU A 546 19.55 14.95 -7.62
N ILE A 547 18.53 14.24 -7.14
CA ILE A 547 17.58 13.52 -7.99
C ILE A 547 16.89 14.47 -8.96
N LYS A 548 16.40 15.63 -8.47
CA LYS A 548 15.73 16.61 -9.31
C LYS A 548 16.66 17.12 -10.42
N MET A 549 17.93 17.42 -10.13
CA MET A 549 18.92 17.83 -11.13
C MET A 549 19.19 16.72 -12.16
N LYS A 550 19.50 15.51 -11.70
CA LYS A 550 19.88 14.39 -12.59
C LYS A 550 18.74 13.91 -13.50
N TYR A 551 17.53 14.01 -13.04
CA TYR A 551 16.36 13.46 -13.74
C TYR A 551 15.42 14.52 -14.33
N GLN A 552 15.74 15.81 -14.27
CA GLN A 552 14.88 16.91 -14.72
C GLN A 552 14.35 16.70 -16.15
N GLY A 553 15.18 16.31 -17.09
CA GLY A 553 14.75 16.09 -18.47
C GLY A 553 13.75 14.94 -18.64
N TYR A 554 13.84 13.89 -17.80
CA TYR A 554 12.87 12.80 -17.78
C TYR A 554 11.56 13.25 -17.13
N ILE A 555 11.65 13.99 -16.02
CA ILE A 555 10.51 14.55 -15.31
C ILE A 555 9.69 15.46 -16.22
N ASP A 556 10.33 16.38 -16.95
CA ASP A 556 9.66 17.32 -17.84
C ASP A 556 8.96 16.60 -19.00
N ARG A 557 9.61 15.56 -19.56
CA ARG A 557 9.02 14.74 -20.63
C ARG A 557 7.76 13.99 -20.14
N GLU A 558 7.84 13.35 -18.98
CA GLU A 558 6.70 12.64 -18.41
C GLU A 558 5.55 13.58 -18.05
N LYS A 559 5.85 14.77 -17.52
CA LYS A 559 4.84 15.82 -17.27
C LYS A 559 4.10 16.22 -18.55
N MET A 560 4.84 16.47 -19.64
CA MET A 560 4.20 16.79 -20.91
C MET A 560 3.28 15.68 -21.43
N ILE A 561 3.63 14.41 -21.19
CA ILE A 561 2.80 13.27 -21.57
C ILE A 561 1.55 13.21 -20.66
N ALA A 562 1.73 13.34 -19.36
CA ALA A 562 0.65 13.37 -18.38
C ALA A 562 -0.35 14.50 -18.68
N ASP A 563 0.14 15.72 -18.95
CA ASP A 563 -0.68 16.88 -19.30
C ASP A 563 -1.53 16.67 -20.56
N LYS A 564 -1.01 15.93 -21.55
CA LYS A 564 -1.78 15.59 -22.76
C LYS A 564 -2.94 14.66 -22.44
N ILE A 565 -2.70 13.64 -21.59
CA ILE A 565 -3.72 12.67 -21.19
C ILE A 565 -4.71 13.31 -20.22
N SER A 566 -4.27 14.20 -19.34
CA SER A 566 -5.11 14.95 -18.41
C SER A 566 -6.22 15.74 -19.12
N ARG A 567 -6.01 16.15 -20.37
CA ARG A 567 -7.08 16.80 -21.16
C ARG A 567 -8.29 15.87 -21.37
N LEU A 568 -8.08 14.57 -21.47
CA LEU A 568 -9.15 13.58 -21.57
C LEU A 568 -9.83 13.34 -20.22
N GLU A 569 -9.15 13.59 -19.10
CA GLU A 569 -9.72 13.53 -17.75
C GLU A 569 -10.74 14.65 -17.49
N HIS A 570 -10.66 15.74 -18.20
CA HIS A 570 -11.63 16.84 -18.08
C HIS A 570 -12.89 16.64 -18.94
N ILE A 571 -12.93 15.62 -19.80
CA ILE A 571 -14.09 15.32 -20.64
C ILE A 571 -15.02 14.37 -19.90
N ARG A 572 -15.97 14.94 -19.14
CA ARG A 572 -16.95 14.16 -18.39
C ARG A 572 -17.97 13.52 -19.32
N ILE A 573 -18.24 12.23 -19.12
CA ILE A 573 -19.18 11.43 -19.92
C ILE A 573 -20.24 10.71 -19.08
N ARG A 574 -20.03 10.57 -17.76
CA ARG A 574 -20.99 9.88 -16.87
C ARG A 574 -22.41 10.43 -17.03
N GLY A 575 -23.38 9.55 -17.23
CA GLY A 575 -24.79 9.88 -17.39
C GLY A 575 -25.16 10.64 -18.67
N LYS A 576 -24.21 10.86 -19.61
CA LYS A 576 -24.47 11.56 -20.87
C LYS A 576 -24.94 10.66 -21.99
N PHE A 577 -24.66 9.36 -21.90
CA PHE A 577 -24.93 8.42 -22.99
C PHE A 577 -25.72 7.22 -22.50
N ASP A 578 -26.70 6.82 -23.31
CA ASP A 578 -27.23 5.47 -23.28
C ASP A 578 -26.33 4.61 -24.17
N TYR A 579 -25.35 3.95 -23.54
CA TYR A 579 -24.36 3.15 -24.27
C TYR A 579 -24.99 2.00 -25.07
N SER A 580 -26.15 1.50 -24.65
CA SER A 580 -26.86 0.42 -25.35
C SER A 580 -27.29 0.82 -26.76
N GLN A 581 -27.56 2.11 -27.00
CA GLN A 581 -28.02 2.68 -28.26
C GLN A 581 -26.87 3.11 -29.20
N ILE A 582 -25.64 3.10 -28.73
CA ILE A 582 -24.49 3.51 -29.56
C ILE A 582 -23.97 2.30 -30.35
N HIS A 583 -24.61 1.99 -31.46
CA HIS A 583 -24.29 0.83 -32.29
C HIS A 583 -22.90 0.87 -32.94
N ALA A 584 -22.27 2.05 -33.02
CA ALA A 584 -20.90 2.23 -33.53
C ALA A 584 -19.82 1.68 -32.56
N LEU A 585 -20.13 1.55 -31.27
CA LEU A 585 -19.24 0.92 -30.30
C LEU A 585 -19.26 -0.61 -30.45
N SER A 586 -18.13 -1.26 -30.14
CA SER A 586 -18.07 -2.70 -30.03
C SER A 586 -19.05 -3.23 -28.97
N THR A 587 -19.52 -4.47 -29.13
CA THR A 587 -20.45 -5.08 -28.16
C THR A 587 -19.83 -5.16 -26.77
N GLU A 588 -18.55 -5.49 -26.68
CA GLU A 588 -17.80 -5.54 -25.44
C GLU A 588 -17.69 -4.14 -24.80
N ALA A 589 -17.37 -3.12 -25.60
CA ALA A 589 -17.28 -1.75 -25.12
C ALA A 589 -18.62 -1.26 -24.57
N ARG A 590 -19.74 -1.48 -25.26
CA ARG A 590 -21.08 -1.11 -24.79
C ARG A 590 -21.40 -1.70 -23.43
N GLN A 591 -21.25 -3.02 -23.27
CA GLN A 591 -21.55 -3.72 -22.03
C GLN A 591 -20.68 -3.22 -20.87
N LYS A 592 -19.38 -2.98 -21.11
CA LYS A 592 -18.45 -2.51 -20.07
C LYS A 592 -18.70 -1.05 -19.70
N LEU A 593 -18.94 -0.18 -20.67
CA LEU A 593 -19.26 1.22 -20.43
C LEU A 593 -20.58 1.38 -19.66
N GLU A 594 -21.60 0.58 -19.99
CA GLU A 594 -22.89 0.57 -19.29
C GLU A 594 -22.73 0.10 -17.84
N ARG A 595 -21.94 -0.96 -17.59
CA ARG A 595 -21.71 -1.51 -16.25
C ARG A 595 -20.89 -0.58 -15.37
N ILE A 596 -19.82 0.00 -15.91
CA ILE A 596 -18.81 0.77 -15.16
C ILE A 596 -19.24 2.24 -15.02
N ASP A 597 -19.91 2.79 -16.04
CA ASP A 597 -20.29 4.19 -16.16
C ASP A 597 -19.16 5.16 -15.78
N PRO A 598 -18.06 5.18 -16.59
CA PRO A 598 -16.87 5.96 -16.28
C PRO A 598 -17.18 7.47 -16.26
N GLU A 599 -16.51 8.19 -15.37
CA GLU A 599 -16.68 9.65 -15.24
C GLU A 599 -16.18 10.41 -16.46
N THR A 600 -15.07 9.96 -17.03
CA THR A 600 -14.35 10.70 -18.07
C THR A 600 -13.94 9.81 -19.25
N ILE A 601 -13.60 10.43 -20.38
CA ILE A 601 -13.06 9.74 -21.56
C ILE A 601 -11.74 9.01 -21.22
N ALA A 602 -10.88 9.62 -20.40
CA ALA A 602 -9.63 8.98 -20.00
C ALA A 602 -9.87 7.70 -19.18
N GLN A 603 -10.86 7.72 -18.27
CA GLN A 603 -11.25 6.51 -17.53
C GLN A 603 -11.80 5.44 -18.48
N ALA A 604 -12.68 5.81 -19.41
CA ALA A 604 -13.18 4.90 -20.43
C ALA A 604 -12.04 4.23 -21.21
N SER A 605 -11.01 4.98 -21.58
CA SER A 605 -9.86 4.45 -22.33
C SER A 605 -9.01 3.43 -21.57
N ARG A 606 -9.10 3.39 -20.23
CA ARG A 606 -8.37 2.45 -19.38
C ARG A 606 -9.13 1.17 -19.08
N ILE A 607 -10.40 1.11 -19.43
CA ILE A 607 -11.21 -0.10 -19.24
C ILE A 607 -10.73 -1.18 -20.23
N PRO A 608 -10.32 -2.36 -19.77
CA PRO A 608 -9.88 -3.45 -20.64
C PRO A 608 -10.98 -3.83 -21.64
N GLY A 609 -10.65 -3.89 -22.93
CA GLY A 609 -11.60 -4.18 -24.00
C GLY A 609 -12.27 -2.97 -24.64
N ILE A 610 -11.98 -1.75 -24.16
CA ILE A 610 -12.32 -0.52 -24.87
C ILE A 610 -11.17 -0.20 -25.84
N SER A 611 -11.47 -0.13 -27.12
CA SER A 611 -10.48 0.16 -28.16
C SER A 611 -10.29 1.67 -28.39
N PRO A 612 -9.16 2.10 -29.00
CA PRO A 612 -8.99 3.48 -29.45
C PRO A 612 -10.11 3.96 -30.39
N SER A 613 -10.67 3.05 -31.19
CA SER A 613 -11.82 3.34 -32.06
C SER A 613 -13.09 3.67 -31.27
N ASP A 614 -13.36 2.91 -30.18
CA ASP A 614 -14.50 3.20 -29.30
C ASP A 614 -14.33 4.56 -28.62
N ILE A 615 -13.12 4.91 -28.19
CA ILE A 615 -12.82 6.24 -27.61
C ILE A 615 -13.02 7.36 -28.62
N ASN A 616 -12.60 7.18 -29.89
CA ASN A 616 -12.86 8.17 -30.93
C ASN A 616 -14.35 8.39 -31.16
N ILE A 617 -15.17 7.33 -31.12
CA ILE A 617 -16.62 7.46 -31.21
C ILE A 617 -17.18 8.29 -30.06
N LEU A 618 -16.74 8.04 -28.83
CA LEU A 618 -17.15 8.80 -27.67
C LEU A 618 -16.72 10.29 -27.77
N LEU A 619 -15.51 10.55 -28.27
CA LEU A 619 -15.02 11.92 -28.50
C LEU A 619 -15.88 12.66 -29.53
N LEU A 620 -16.25 12.02 -30.62
CA LEU A 620 -17.15 12.60 -31.62
C LEU A 620 -18.52 12.93 -31.04
N LEU A 621 -19.06 12.04 -30.18
CA LEU A 621 -20.36 12.24 -29.55
C LEU A 621 -20.35 13.39 -28.52
N VAL A 622 -19.22 13.71 -27.89
CA VAL A 622 -19.06 14.89 -27.02
C VAL A 622 -18.68 16.15 -27.80
N GLY A 623 -18.60 16.09 -29.13
CA GLY A 623 -18.34 17.26 -29.99
C GLY A 623 -16.86 17.67 -30.06
N ARG A 624 -15.94 16.73 -29.98
CA ARG A 624 -14.48 16.95 -30.06
C ARG A 624 -13.79 16.03 -31.05
#